data_b094d270b84446571e6ad9c134719d20
#
_entry.id   b094d270b84446571e6ad9c134719d20
#
_cell.length_a   1.000
_cell.length_b   1.000
_cell.length_c   1.000
_cell.angle_alpha   90.00
_cell.angle_beta   90.00
_cell.angle_gamma   90.00
#
_symmetry.space_group_name_H-M   'P 1'
#
loop_
_entity.id
_entity.type
_entity.pdbx_description
1 polymer ?
#
loop_
_entity_poly.entity_id
_entity_poly.type
_entity_poly.pdbx_seq_one_letter_code
_entity_poly.pdbx_strand_id
1 'polypeptide(L)'
;LIDLLTDSGTSAMSSNQWAGIMQGDESYAGSPSFFRFEESVRSITGMPLIIPTHQGRAAEKIIFTILGGKGKYFLSNTLFDTTRANIEFSGAEGIDLICDEGKHPSIPAPFKGNMDIVALQQTITKIGAENIPMVIITITNNSGGGQPVSMQNIKAVRNICAEYQIPFFIDACRFAENAYFIKLREEGYSNKTNLEIANEIFSYADGCTMSAKKDAFANIGGFLAMRDLELAIQCRNLLIVTEGFTTYGGLAGRDLEAIAIGLQEIMDEHYLQYRIRSIEYLTNKLIEAGVPVMQPAGGHAVYIDAKEFLPHI
;
A
#
# COMPACT_ATOMS: atom_id res chain seq x y z
N LEU A 1 -22.18 3.14 -15.08
CA LEU A 1 -21.23 2.13 -15.58
C LEU A 1 -20.63 1.38 -14.42
N ILE A 2 -20.65 0.05 -14.48
CA ILE A 2 -19.98 -0.81 -13.50
C ILE A 2 -18.69 -1.30 -14.15
N ASP A 3 -17.55 -0.95 -13.56
CA ASP A 3 -16.24 -1.48 -13.95
C ASP A 3 -15.87 -2.61 -13.01
N LEU A 4 -15.73 -3.81 -13.54
CA LEU A 4 -15.34 -5.01 -12.78
C LEU A 4 -13.87 -5.34 -12.87
N LEU A 5 -13.06 -4.50 -13.55
CA LEU A 5 -11.65 -4.80 -13.84
C LEU A 5 -10.65 -4.12 -12.92
N THR A 6 -11.03 -3.05 -12.24
CA THR A 6 -10.13 -2.32 -11.34
C THR A 6 -10.87 -1.60 -10.22
N ASP A 7 -10.20 -1.47 -9.05
CA ASP A 7 -10.63 -0.63 -7.93
C ASP A 7 -9.95 0.75 -7.92
N SER A 8 -8.98 0.97 -8.81
CA SER A 8 -8.10 2.14 -8.77
C SER A 8 -8.69 3.36 -9.49
N GLY A 9 -9.12 4.37 -8.73
CA GLY A 9 -9.67 5.62 -9.25
C GLY A 9 -11.10 5.52 -9.80
N THR A 10 -11.76 4.41 -9.59
CA THR A 10 -13.14 4.15 -10.03
C THR A 10 -14.14 4.20 -8.89
N SER A 11 -13.68 4.28 -7.66
CA SER A 11 -14.53 4.42 -6.47
C SER A 11 -15.33 5.73 -6.54
N ALA A 12 -16.58 5.67 -6.10
CA ALA A 12 -17.38 6.87 -5.94
C ALA A 12 -16.86 7.68 -4.75
N MET A 13 -16.48 8.93 -5.00
CA MET A 13 -16.18 9.86 -3.93
C MET A 13 -17.44 10.19 -3.12
N SER A 14 -17.29 10.36 -1.82
CA SER A 14 -18.37 10.75 -0.91
C SER A 14 -18.87 12.18 -1.18
N SER A 15 -20.06 12.49 -0.67
CA SER A 15 -20.57 13.87 -0.68
C SER A 15 -19.64 14.85 0.05
N ASN A 16 -18.98 14.38 1.12
CA ASN A 16 -18.00 15.20 1.86
C ASN A 16 -16.74 15.45 1.01
N GLN A 17 -16.25 14.46 0.28
CA GLN A 17 -15.11 14.66 -0.65
C GLN A 17 -15.47 15.68 -1.73
N TRP A 18 -16.67 15.61 -2.32
CA TRP A 18 -17.14 16.59 -3.29
C TRP A 18 -17.27 17.99 -2.67
N ALA A 19 -17.78 18.09 -1.44
CA ALA A 19 -17.83 19.36 -0.72
C ALA A 19 -16.42 19.92 -0.47
N GLY A 20 -15.46 19.06 -0.08
CA GLY A 20 -14.07 19.43 0.11
C GLY A 20 -13.40 19.94 -1.19
N ILE A 21 -13.66 19.28 -2.32
CA ILE A 21 -13.20 19.73 -3.64
C ILE A 21 -13.64 21.18 -3.91
N MET A 22 -14.87 21.53 -3.57
CA MET A 22 -15.40 22.87 -3.77
C MET A 22 -14.81 23.92 -2.80
N GLN A 23 -14.18 23.49 -1.71
CA GLN A 23 -13.50 24.32 -0.72
C GLN A 23 -11.98 24.36 -0.91
N GLY A 24 -11.46 23.61 -1.87
CA GLY A 24 -10.02 23.51 -2.12
C GLY A 24 -9.35 24.86 -2.36
N ASP A 25 -8.21 25.06 -1.69
CA ASP A 25 -7.39 26.26 -1.84
C ASP A 25 -6.23 25.96 -2.78
N GLU A 26 -6.14 26.71 -3.88
CA GLU A 26 -5.14 26.55 -4.94
C GLU A 26 -3.88 27.40 -4.72
N SER A 27 -3.65 27.93 -3.52
CA SER A 27 -2.44 28.68 -3.18
C SER A 27 -1.18 27.83 -3.41
N TYR A 28 -0.20 28.39 -4.11
CA TYR A 28 0.97 27.69 -4.63
C TYR A 28 1.85 27.05 -3.54
N ALA A 29 2.13 27.77 -2.47
CA ALA A 29 3.10 27.35 -1.46
C ALA A 29 2.46 27.26 -0.07
N GLY A 30 2.02 26.07 0.31
CA GLY A 30 1.48 25.84 1.65
C GLY A 30 0.05 26.33 1.82
N SER A 31 -0.84 25.85 0.96
CA SER A 31 -2.28 26.13 1.08
C SER A 31 -2.88 25.45 2.33
N PRO A 32 -4.00 25.95 2.87
CA PRO A 32 -4.79 25.26 3.88
C PRO A 32 -5.13 23.82 3.49
N SER A 33 -5.40 23.54 2.21
CA SER A 33 -5.66 22.20 1.70
C SER A 33 -4.46 21.26 1.85
N PHE A 34 -3.24 21.76 1.62
CA PHE A 34 -2.02 20.99 1.89
C PHE A 34 -1.88 20.64 3.36
N PHE A 35 -2.09 21.57 4.26
CA PHE A 35 -1.96 21.31 5.71
C PHE A 35 -3.02 20.34 6.23
N ARG A 36 -4.25 20.38 5.70
CA ARG A 36 -5.27 19.36 6.02
C ARG A 36 -4.91 17.99 5.50
N PHE A 37 -4.39 17.90 4.28
CA PHE A 37 -3.85 16.66 3.72
C PHE A 37 -2.70 16.12 4.59
N GLU A 38 -1.71 16.96 4.91
CA GLU A 38 -0.57 16.59 5.75
C GLU A 38 -1.02 16.08 7.12
N GLU A 39 -1.97 16.75 7.77
CA GLU A 39 -2.54 16.33 9.05
C GLU A 39 -3.26 14.98 8.95
N SER A 40 -4.05 14.77 7.90
CA SER A 40 -4.74 13.49 7.67
C SER A 40 -3.75 12.33 7.48
N VAL A 41 -2.68 12.51 6.70
CA VAL A 41 -1.64 11.50 6.54
C VAL A 41 -0.91 11.25 7.86
N ARG A 42 -0.55 12.32 8.58
CA ARG A 42 0.15 12.24 9.86
C ARG A 42 -0.67 11.53 10.93
N SER A 43 -1.96 11.79 11.01
CA SER A 43 -2.86 11.16 11.99
C SER A 43 -2.93 9.64 11.83
N ILE A 44 -2.76 9.13 10.60
CA ILE A 44 -2.79 7.70 10.28
C ILE A 44 -1.40 7.07 10.42
N THR A 45 -0.38 7.72 9.85
CA THR A 45 0.95 7.11 9.73
C THR A 45 1.90 7.44 10.87
N GLY A 46 1.64 8.53 11.60
CA GLY A 46 2.58 9.06 12.60
C GLY A 46 3.92 9.51 12.01
N MET A 47 4.01 9.67 10.68
CA MET A 47 5.24 10.07 10.00
C MET A 47 5.32 11.61 9.89
N PRO A 48 6.47 12.21 10.20
CA PRO A 48 6.61 13.67 10.23
C PRO A 48 6.82 14.30 8.85
N LEU A 49 7.36 13.55 7.88
CA LEU A 49 7.79 14.07 6.59
C LEU A 49 6.89 13.50 5.49
N ILE A 50 6.01 14.35 4.96
CA ILE A 50 4.99 13.96 3.98
C ILE A 50 5.26 14.71 2.68
N ILE A 51 5.18 14.00 1.56
CA ILE A 51 5.50 14.47 0.22
C ILE A 51 4.35 14.05 -0.69
N PRO A 52 3.46 14.97 -1.11
CA PRO A 52 2.40 14.66 -2.04
C PRO A 52 2.96 14.34 -3.42
N THR A 53 2.26 13.49 -4.17
CA THR A 53 2.56 13.17 -5.57
C THR A 53 1.25 13.05 -6.35
N HIS A 54 1.28 13.27 -7.68
CA HIS A 54 0.05 13.20 -8.46
C HIS A 54 -0.54 11.77 -8.52
N GLN A 55 0.25 10.74 -8.22
CA GLN A 55 -0.22 9.35 -8.04
C GLN A 55 0.85 8.47 -7.39
N GLY A 56 0.47 7.26 -6.92
CA GLY A 56 1.38 6.36 -6.21
C GLY A 56 2.62 5.96 -7.00
N ARG A 57 2.48 5.69 -8.32
CA ARG A 57 3.65 5.34 -9.16
C ARG A 57 4.68 6.47 -9.30
N ALA A 58 4.28 7.72 -9.09
CA ALA A 58 5.21 8.83 -9.03
C ALA A 58 6.01 8.82 -7.72
N ALA A 59 5.36 8.50 -6.61
CA ALA A 59 6.03 8.27 -5.33
C ALA A 59 7.06 7.13 -5.43
N GLU A 60 6.68 6.00 -6.04
CA GLU A 60 7.57 4.88 -6.33
C GLU A 60 8.76 5.31 -7.20
N LYS A 61 8.51 6.01 -8.30
CA LYS A 61 9.57 6.49 -9.20
C LYS A 61 10.59 7.35 -8.47
N ILE A 62 10.14 8.26 -7.62
CA ILE A 62 11.01 9.14 -6.84
C ILE A 62 11.92 8.33 -5.93
N ILE A 63 11.33 7.47 -5.07
CA ILE A 63 12.11 6.74 -4.06
C ILE A 63 13.08 5.74 -4.70
N PHE A 64 12.65 4.99 -5.72
CA PHE A 64 13.50 4.00 -6.38
C PHE A 64 14.56 4.62 -7.29
N THR A 65 14.33 5.82 -7.84
CA THR A 65 15.38 6.57 -8.55
C THR A 65 16.51 6.97 -7.62
N ILE A 66 16.18 7.34 -6.38
CA ILE A 66 17.17 7.78 -5.38
C ILE A 66 17.94 6.59 -4.80
N LEU A 67 17.23 5.52 -4.45
CA LEU A 67 17.81 4.39 -3.73
C LEU A 67 18.28 3.25 -4.62
N GLY A 68 17.85 3.22 -5.88
CA GLY A 68 18.14 2.15 -6.82
C GLY A 68 19.56 2.21 -7.41
N GLY A 69 19.77 1.44 -8.45
CA GLY A 69 21.03 1.36 -9.18
C GLY A 69 21.53 -0.09 -9.33
N LYS A 70 22.52 -0.27 -10.18
CA LYS A 70 23.10 -1.58 -10.46
C LYS A 70 23.68 -2.23 -9.20
N GLY A 71 23.33 -3.48 -8.96
CA GLY A 71 23.76 -4.25 -7.79
C GLY A 71 22.98 -3.95 -6.52
N LYS A 72 21.85 -3.21 -6.62
CA LYS A 72 20.91 -3.01 -5.52
C LYS A 72 19.72 -3.94 -5.66
N TYR A 73 19.19 -4.40 -4.51
CA TYR A 73 18.10 -5.35 -4.42
C TYR A 73 17.02 -4.84 -3.48
N PHE A 74 15.77 -4.88 -3.94
CA PHE A 74 14.61 -4.56 -3.11
C PHE A 74 13.83 -5.85 -2.82
N LEU A 75 13.61 -6.14 -1.54
CA LEU A 75 12.93 -7.35 -1.11
C LEU A 75 11.49 -7.02 -0.73
N SER A 76 10.53 -7.84 -1.18
CA SER A 76 9.12 -7.64 -0.88
C SER A 76 8.41 -8.97 -0.64
N ASN A 77 7.23 -8.93 0.00
CA ASN A 77 6.33 -10.08 0.00
C ASN A 77 5.91 -10.42 -1.43
N THR A 78 5.34 -9.46 -2.20
CA THR A 78 5.31 -9.46 -3.68
C THR A 78 5.26 -8.03 -4.16
N LEU A 79 6.03 -7.73 -5.17
CA LEU A 79 6.03 -6.41 -5.82
C LEU A 79 4.82 -6.27 -6.74
N PHE A 80 4.15 -5.13 -6.66
CA PHE A 80 3.20 -4.74 -7.67
C PHE A 80 3.91 -4.42 -8.99
N ASP A 81 3.22 -4.50 -10.12
CA ASP A 81 3.82 -4.34 -11.45
C ASP A 81 4.55 -3.00 -11.64
N THR A 82 3.95 -1.87 -11.22
CA THR A 82 4.60 -0.56 -11.30
C THR A 82 5.75 -0.42 -10.33
N THR A 83 5.69 -1.04 -9.16
CA THR A 83 6.77 -1.06 -8.17
C THR A 83 7.98 -1.78 -8.75
N ARG A 84 7.78 -2.99 -9.30
CA ARG A 84 8.82 -3.76 -9.99
C ARG A 84 9.41 -2.97 -11.15
N ALA A 85 8.56 -2.41 -12.00
CA ALA A 85 9.00 -1.63 -13.16
C ALA A 85 9.85 -0.42 -12.76
N ASN A 86 9.50 0.31 -11.69
CA ASN A 86 10.29 1.43 -11.19
C ASN A 86 11.62 0.99 -10.58
N ILE A 87 11.66 -0.14 -9.86
CA ILE A 87 12.89 -0.75 -9.34
C ILE A 87 13.82 -1.12 -10.51
N GLU A 88 13.33 -1.87 -11.49
CA GLU A 88 14.12 -2.32 -12.65
C GLU A 88 14.56 -1.14 -13.54
N PHE A 89 13.70 -0.13 -13.70
CA PHE A 89 14.06 1.11 -14.42
C PHE A 89 15.21 1.87 -13.75
N SER A 90 15.34 1.80 -12.43
CA SER A 90 16.48 2.37 -11.69
C SER A 90 17.78 1.59 -11.89
N GLY A 91 17.75 0.40 -12.50
CA GLY A 91 18.87 -0.50 -12.65
C GLY A 91 19.04 -1.50 -11.49
N ALA A 92 18.13 -1.51 -10.53
CA ALA A 92 18.09 -2.43 -9.41
C ALA A 92 17.27 -3.69 -9.73
N GLU A 93 17.26 -4.66 -8.84
CA GLU A 93 16.48 -5.90 -8.93
C GLU A 93 15.46 -6.01 -7.81
N GLY A 94 14.24 -6.48 -8.12
CA GLY A 94 13.18 -6.77 -7.16
C GLY A 94 13.04 -8.27 -6.90
N ILE A 95 12.98 -8.67 -5.63
CA ILE A 95 12.85 -10.08 -5.21
C ILE A 95 11.57 -10.26 -4.40
N ASP A 96 10.72 -11.19 -4.84
CA ASP A 96 9.50 -11.59 -4.13
C ASP A 96 9.79 -12.72 -3.14
N LEU A 97 9.34 -12.55 -1.92
CA LEU A 97 9.52 -13.46 -0.78
C LEU A 97 8.18 -13.74 -0.11
N ILE A 98 7.18 -14.17 -0.89
CA ILE A 98 5.85 -14.53 -0.37
C ILE A 98 5.93 -15.81 0.47
N CYS A 99 5.14 -15.88 1.54
CA CYS A 99 4.99 -17.10 2.34
C CYS A 99 4.46 -18.27 1.51
N ASP A 100 4.66 -19.49 2.00
CA ASP A 100 4.29 -20.69 1.24
C ASP A 100 2.80 -20.77 0.96
N GLU A 101 1.95 -20.42 1.93
CA GLU A 101 0.50 -20.40 1.77
C GLU A 101 0.05 -19.43 0.65
N GLY A 102 0.80 -18.35 0.44
CA GLY A 102 0.54 -17.37 -0.63
C GLY A 102 0.72 -17.92 -2.05
N LYS A 103 1.51 -19.00 -2.19
CA LYS A 103 1.78 -19.65 -3.49
C LYS A 103 0.66 -20.61 -3.94
N HIS A 104 -0.27 -20.94 -3.05
CA HIS A 104 -1.32 -21.94 -3.28
C HIS A 104 -2.72 -21.31 -3.29
N PRO A 105 -3.27 -20.89 -4.44
CA PRO A 105 -4.53 -20.17 -4.53
C PRO A 105 -5.70 -20.87 -3.83
N SER A 106 -5.86 -22.17 -4.01
CA SER A 106 -6.99 -22.96 -3.51
C SER A 106 -6.92 -23.31 -2.03
N ILE A 107 -5.76 -23.17 -1.38
CA ILE A 107 -5.57 -23.54 0.03
C ILE A 107 -5.93 -22.33 0.93
N PRO A 108 -6.98 -22.39 1.75
CA PRO A 108 -7.32 -21.30 2.64
C PRO A 108 -6.30 -21.09 3.75
N ALA A 109 -5.85 -19.85 3.93
CA ALA A 109 -5.05 -19.45 5.08
C ALA A 109 -5.35 -17.98 5.43
N PRO A 110 -5.26 -17.57 6.71
CA PRO A 110 -5.77 -16.27 7.16
C PRO A 110 -4.97 -15.08 6.62
N PHE A 111 -3.66 -15.23 6.37
CA PHE A 111 -2.74 -14.15 6.01
C PHE A 111 -1.77 -14.56 4.90
N LYS A 112 -2.30 -14.88 3.74
CA LYS A 112 -1.52 -15.32 2.57
C LYS A 112 -0.67 -14.21 1.94
N GLY A 113 -0.86 -12.96 2.36
CA GLY A 113 -0.01 -11.84 1.97
C GLY A 113 1.31 -11.74 2.75
N ASN A 114 1.52 -12.57 3.76
CA ASN A 114 2.73 -12.54 4.60
C ASN A 114 4.02 -12.72 3.79
N MET A 115 5.09 -12.09 4.26
CA MET A 115 6.45 -12.35 3.79
C MET A 115 7.01 -13.62 4.45
N ASP A 116 7.73 -14.44 3.69
CA ASP A 116 8.52 -15.56 4.21
C ASP A 116 9.72 -15.02 5.00
N ILE A 117 9.67 -15.14 6.32
CA ILE A 117 10.67 -14.60 7.25
C ILE A 117 12.00 -15.34 7.13
N VAL A 118 11.97 -16.64 6.89
CA VAL A 118 13.19 -17.45 6.73
C VAL A 118 13.88 -17.10 5.40
N ALA A 119 13.11 -17.02 4.32
CA ALA A 119 13.63 -16.61 3.03
C ALA A 119 14.18 -15.18 3.05
N LEU A 120 13.53 -14.25 3.78
CA LEU A 120 14.03 -12.89 3.98
C LEU A 120 15.43 -12.89 4.59
N GLN A 121 15.62 -13.59 5.72
CA GLN A 121 16.90 -13.64 6.41
C GLN A 121 18.00 -14.31 5.59
N GLN A 122 17.66 -15.41 4.90
CA GLN A 122 18.59 -16.09 4.00
C GLN A 122 19.00 -15.22 2.82
N THR A 123 18.05 -14.46 2.25
CA THR A 123 18.32 -13.56 1.12
C THR A 123 19.20 -12.40 1.54
N ILE A 124 18.95 -11.78 2.70
CA ILE A 124 19.82 -10.72 3.24
C ILE A 124 21.25 -11.25 3.46
N THR A 125 21.38 -12.41 4.09
CA THR A 125 22.69 -13.04 4.33
C THR A 125 23.45 -13.34 3.03
N LYS A 126 22.72 -13.77 1.97
CA LYS A 126 23.30 -14.12 0.67
C LYS A 126 23.75 -12.89 -0.13
N ILE A 127 22.96 -11.82 -0.11
CA ILE A 127 23.18 -10.63 -0.94
C ILE A 127 24.12 -9.64 -0.24
N GLY A 128 24.07 -9.57 1.10
CA GLY A 128 24.68 -8.53 1.91
C GLY A 128 23.74 -7.35 2.13
N ALA A 129 23.60 -6.94 3.40
CA ALA A 129 22.66 -5.87 3.79
C ALA A 129 22.97 -4.53 3.09
N GLU A 130 24.23 -4.24 2.81
CA GLU A 130 24.70 -3.03 2.13
C GLU A 130 24.19 -2.90 0.68
N ASN A 131 23.75 -4.00 0.09
CA ASN A 131 23.18 -4.04 -1.26
C ASN A 131 21.65 -4.00 -1.26
N ILE A 132 21.02 -3.95 -0.09
CA ILE A 132 19.58 -3.91 0.09
C ILE A 132 19.17 -2.55 0.65
N PRO A 133 18.81 -1.57 -0.19
CA PRO A 133 18.43 -0.23 0.25
C PRO A 133 17.16 -0.20 1.10
N MET A 134 16.28 -1.20 0.90
CA MET A 134 14.96 -1.21 1.51
C MET A 134 14.31 -2.59 1.41
N VAL A 135 13.58 -2.98 2.48
CA VAL A 135 12.57 -4.05 2.45
C VAL A 135 11.20 -3.40 2.40
N ILE A 136 10.29 -3.93 1.59
CA ILE A 136 8.94 -3.36 1.38
C ILE A 136 7.90 -4.44 1.62
N ILE A 137 6.84 -4.13 2.35
CA ILE A 137 5.62 -4.96 2.40
C ILE A 137 4.46 -4.23 1.73
N THR A 138 3.83 -4.89 0.76
CA THR A 138 2.58 -4.43 0.14
C THR A 138 1.38 -4.91 0.94
N ILE A 139 0.52 -4.00 1.36
CA ILE A 139 -0.71 -4.25 2.15
C ILE A 139 -1.94 -3.56 1.54
N THR A 140 -3.07 -4.30 1.31
CA THR A 140 -3.07 -5.75 1.16
C THR A 140 -2.24 -6.15 -0.04
N ASN A 141 -1.72 -7.37 -0.05
CA ASN A 141 -0.85 -7.83 -1.13
C ASN A 141 -1.63 -8.05 -2.42
N ASN A 142 -1.62 -7.07 -3.32
CA ASN A 142 -2.39 -7.09 -4.57
C ASN A 142 -1.97 -8.25 -5.48
N SER A 143 -0.68 -8.38 -5.78
CA SER A 143 -0.15 -9.44 -6.64
C SER A 143 -0.32 -10.84 -6.04
N GLY A 144 -0.45 -10.92 -4.72
CA GLY A 144 -0.79 -12.14 -3.98
C GLY A 144 -2.29 -12.42 -3.86
N GLY A 145 -3.13 -11.80 -4.69
CA GLY A 145 -4.58 -12.03 -4.68
C GLY A 145 -5.36 -11.15 -3.69
N GLY A 146 -4.88 -9.95 -3.38
CA GLY A 146 -5.52 -9.04 -2.43
C GLY A 146 -5.47 -9.55 -0.99
N GLN A 147 -4.50 -10.40 -0.68
CA GLN A 147 -4.41 -11.09 0.61
C GLN A 147 -3.77 -10.22 1.68
N PRO A 148 -4.28 -10.28 2.94
CA PRO A 148 -3.75 -9.47 4.02
C PRO A 148 -2.43 -10.00 4.57
N VAL A 149 -1.71 -9.09 5.21
CA VAL A 149 -0.50 -9.33 6.00
C VAL A 149 -0.84 -9.20 7.48
N SER A 150 -0.41 -10.16 8.31
CA SER A 150 -0.64 -10.13 9.75
C SER A 150 0.25 -9.10 10.45
N MET A 151 -0.21 -8.57 11.58
CA MET A 151 0.61 -7.71 12.44
C MET A 151 1.84 -8.47 12.95
N GLN A 152 1.70 -9.75 13.26
CA GLN A 152 2.83 -10.60 13.67
C GLN A 152 3.92 -10.65 12.59
N ASN A 153 3.54 -10.76 11.32
CA ASN A 153 4.50 -10.78 10.21
C ASN A 153 5.17 -9.42 10.02
N ILE A 154 4.41 -8.31 10.11
CA ILE A 154 4.96 -6.95 10.06
C ILE A 154 6.01 -6.75 11.15
N LYS A 155 5.72 -7.16 12.39
CA LYS A 155 6.67 -7.11 13.51
C LYS A 155 7.93 -7.95 13.26
N ALA A 156 7.76 -9.16 12.72
CA ALA A 156 8.88 -10.05 12.41
C ALA A 156 9.80 -9.46 11.33
N VAL A 157 9.23 -8.90 10.27
CA VAL A 157 10.01 -8.21 9.23
C VAL A 157 10.74 -7.00 9.80
N ARG A 158 10.04 -6.16 10.62
CA ARG A 158 10.70 -5.02 11.30
C ARG A 158 11.89 -5.46 12.12
N ASN A 159 11.78 -6.52 12.90
CA ASN A 159 12.86 -7.01 13.75
C ASN A 159 14.09 -7.40 12.93
N ILE A 160 13.89 -8.14 11.82
CA ILE A 160 14.99 -8.49 10.91
C ILE A 160 15.59 -7.24 10.28
N CYS A 161 14.79 -6.33 9.76
CA CYS A 161 15.27 -5.10 9.17
C CYS A 161 16.09 -4.27 10.17
N ALA A 162 15.67 -4.21 11.44
CA ALA A 162 16.39 -3.52 12.50
C ALA A 162 17.74 -4.21 12.81
N GLU A 163 17.79 -5.54 12.85
CA GLU A 163 19.02 -6.31 13.08
C GLU A 163 20.09 -6.01 12.01
N TYR A 164 19.66 -5.93 10.74
CA TYR A 164 20.56 -5.66 9.61
C TYR A 164 20.68 -4.17 9.24
N GLN A 165 20.01 -3.28 9.97
CA GLN A 165 19.97 -1.83 9.72
C GLN A 165 19.45 -1.48 8.31
N ILE A 166 18.50 -2.25 7.79
CA ILE A 166 17.86 -2.03 6.51
C ILE A 166 16.55 -1.24 6.73
N PRO A 167 16.30 -0.15 5.99
CA PRO A 167 15.03 0.56 6.04
C PRO A 167 13.83 -0.34 5.71
N PHE A 168 12.76 -0.24 6.49
CA PHE A 168 11.51 -0.97 6.28
C PHE A 168 10.39 -0.03 5.86
N PHE A 169 9.83 -0.25 4.67
CA PHE A 169 8.76 0.55 4.09
C PHE A 169 7.50 -0.28 3.85
N ILE A 170 6.37 0.43 3.76
CA ILE A 170 5.08 -0.16 3.46
C ILE A 170 4.54 0.47 2.17
N ASP A 171 4.21 -0.36 1.17
CA ASP A 171 3.26 0.04 0.13
C ASP A 171 1.86 -0.03 0.73
N ALA A 172 1.33 1.15 1.05
CA ALA A 172 0.17 1.34 1.88
C ALA A 172 -1.13 1.51 1.08
N CYS A 173 -1.14 1.13 -0.19
CA CYS A 173 -2.28 1.42 -1.07
C CYS A 173 -3.63 0.95 -0.52
N ARG A 174 -3.64 -0.15 0.26
CA ARG A 174 -4.86 -0.72 0.87
C ARG A 174 -4.67 -1.02 2.35
N PHE A 175 -4.12 -0.06 3.06
CA PHE A 175 -3.80 -0.18 4.48
C PHE A 175 -5.02 -0.36 5.37
N ALA A 176 -6.15 0.26 5.01
CA ALA A 176 -7.37 0.20 5.81
C ALA A 176 -8.04 -1.17 5.72
N GLU A 177 -8.10 -1.77 4.52
CA GLU A 177 -8.61 -3.15 4.41
C GLU A 177 -7.68 -4.15 5.09
N ASN A 178 -6.35 -3.94 5.07
CA ASN A 178 -5.41 -4.78 5.81
C ASN A 178 -5.62 -4.66 7.32
N ALA A 179 -5.81 -3.45 7.85
CA ALA A 179 -6.12 -3.22 9.25
C ALA A 179 -7.43 -3.91 9.67
N TYR A 180 -8.45 -3.86 8.82
CA TYR A 180 -9.71 -4.53 9.06
C TYR A 180 -9.57 -6.06 9.05
N PHE A 181 -8.77 -6.64 8.18
CA PHE A 181 -8.47 -8.08 8.21
C PHE A 181 -7.71 -8.49 9.48
N ILE A 182 -6.76 -7.69 9.95
CA ILE A 182 -6.09 -7.93 11.24
C ILE A 182 -7.12 -7.93 12.37
N LYS A 183 -8.03 -6.93 12.40
CA LYS A 183 -9.12 -6.89 13.37
C LYS A 183 -9.98 -8.16 13.36
N LEU A 184 -10.28 -8.68 12.19
CA LEU A 184 -11.16 -9.86 12.03
C LEU A 184 -10.47 -11.20 12.33
N ARG A 185 -9.17 -11.31 12.06
CA ARG A 185 -8.49 -12.61 11.96
C ARG A 185 -7.34 -12.82 12.95
N GLU A 186 -6.80 -11.73 13.54
CA GLU A 186 -5.64 -11.83 14.43
C GLU A 186 -6.07 -11.68 15.88
N GLU A 187 -5.61 -12.58 16.74
CA GLU A 187 -5.93 -12.59 18.17
C GLU A 187 -5.45 -11.29 18.85
N GLY A 188 -6.29 -10.72 19.72
CA GLY A 188 -5.98 -9.50 20.45
C GLY A 188 -6.36 -8.20 19.73
N TYR A 189 -6.85 -8.26 18.49
CA TYR A 189 -7.19 -7.05 17.71
C TYR A 189 -8.69 -6.76 17.57
N SER A 190 -9.56 -7.66 17.93
CA SER A 190 -11.02 -7.55 17.74
C SER A 190 -11.65 -6.31 18.40
N ASN A 191 -11.08 -5.84 19.51
CA ASN A 191 -11.57 -4.67 20.26
C ASN A 191 -10.92 -3.35 19.86
N LYS A 192 -9.93 -3.35 18.96
CA LYS A 192 -9.28 -2.14 18.47
C LYS A 192 -10.07 -1.53 17.31
N THR A 193 -10.01 -0.23 17.17
CA THR A 193 -10.49 0.47 15.97
C THR A 193 -9.56 0.22 14.79
N ASN A 194 -10.07 0.39 13.55
CA ASN A 194 -9.23 0.28 12.36
C ASN A 194 -8.09 1.30 12.36
N LEU A 195 -8.32 2.50 12.90
CA LEU A 195 -7.30 3.55 13.03
C LEU A 195 -6.19 3.14 14.01
N GLU A 196 -6.53 2.57 15.17
CA GLU A 196 -5.53 2.09 16.13
C GLU A 196 -4.65 0.99 15.54
N ILE A 197 -5.24 0.09 14.73
CA ILE A 197 -4.50 -0.97 14.05
C ILE A 197 -3.62 -0.37 12.95
N ALA A 198 -4.12 0.58 12.16
CA ALA A 198 -3.34 1.26 11.14
C ALA A 198 -2.16 2.03 11.76
N ASN A 199 -2.39 2.78 12.84
CA ASN A 199 -1.31 3.46 13.57
C ASN A 199 -0.24 2.46 14.06
N GLU A 200 -0.65 1.30 14.56
CA GLU A 200 0.28 0.25 14.99
C GLU A 200 1.08 -0.29 13.80
N ILE A 201 0.45 -0.57 12.65
CA ILE A 201 1.15 -0.98 11.41
C ILE A 201 2.25 0.02 11.05
N PHE A 202 1.90 1.30 10.94
CA PHE A 202 2.85 2.34 10.51
C PHE A 202 3.91 2.67 11.57
N SER A 203 3.68 2.34 12.85
CA SER A 203 4.67 2.53 13.90
C SER A 203 5.92 1.67 13.70
N TYR A 204 5.80 0.56 12.99
CA TYR A 204 6.93 -0.33 12.67
C TYR A 204 7.69 0.09 11.41
N ALA A 205 7.16 0.99 10.58
CA ALA A 205 7.75 1.39 9.31
C ALA A 205 8.60 2.66 9.43
N ASP A 206 9.67 2.72 8.63
CA ASP A 206 10.49 3.92 8.47
C ASP A 206 9.90 4.87 7.43
N GLY A 207 9.04 4.35 6.54
CA GLY A 207 8.30 5.12 5.55
C GLY A 207 7.23 4.31 4.84
N CYS A 208 6.48 4.98 3.98
CA CYS A 208 5.48 4.34 3.11
C CYS A 208 5.32 5.08 1.79
N THR A 209 4.86 4.33 0.78
CA THR A 209 4.29 4.86 -0.45
C THR A 209 2.80 4.63 -0.46
N MET A 210 2.02 5.50 -1.08
CA MET A 210 0.59 5.31 -1.21
C MET A 210 0.04 5.86 -2.53
N SER A 211 -0.88 5.11 -3.13
CA SER A 211 -1.77 5.60 -4.17
C SER A 211 -3.12 5.94 -3.55
N ALA A 212 -3.47 7.22 -3.53
CA ALA A 212 -4.74 7.71 -2.97
C ALA A 212 -5.98 7.27 -3.76
N LYS A 213 -5.77 6.66 -4.94
CA LYS A 213 -6.86 6.12 -5.78
C LYS A 213 -7.48 4.83 -5.25
N LYS A 214 -7.06 4.33 -4.09
CA LYS A 214 -7.55 3.12 -3.42
C LYS A 214 -8.14 3.48 -2.07
N ASP A 215 -7.40 3.33 -0.97
CA ASP A 215 -7.89 3.61 0.39
C ASP A 215 -7.92 5.11 0.77
N ALA A 216 -8.10 6.00 -0.20
CA ALA A 216 -8.52 7.38 0.03
C ALA A 216 -9.65 7.80 -0.93
N PHE A 217 -10.24 6.86 -1.69
CA PHE A 217 -11.37 7.10 -2.62
C PHE A 217 -11.16 8.22 -3.63
N ALA A 218 -9.94 8.70 -3.82
CA ALA A 218 -9.66 9.82 -4.71
C ALA A 218 -9.48 9.35 -6.16
N ASN A 219 -9.80 10.21 -7.12
CA ASN A 219 -9.60 9.92 -8.53
C ASN A 219 -8.14 10.03 -8.98
N ILE A 220 -7.34 10.78 -8.21
CA ILE A 220 -5.93 11.05 -8.46
C ILE A 220 -5.20 11.17 -7.12
N GLY A 221 -3.88 11.12 -7.15
CA GLY A 221 -3.06 11.43 -6.00
C GLY A 221 -2.36 10.23 -5.40
N GLY A 222 -1.36 10.55 -4.62
CA GLY A 222 -0.54 9.65 -3.84
C GLY A 222 0.41 10.44 -2.94
N PHE A 223 1.22 9.73 -2.20
CA PHE A 223 2.25 10.37 -1.37
C PHE A 223 3.37 9.41 -1.01
N LEU A 224 4.50 10.02 -0.63
CA LEU A 224 5.54 9.42 0.21
C LEU A 224 5.39 9.98 1.63
N ALA A 225 5.53 9.15 2.63
CA ALA A 225 5.69 9.60 4.01
C ALA A 225 6.85 8.82 4.65
N MET A 226 7.67 9.51 5.47
CA MET A 226 8.87 8.90 6.04
C MET A 226 9.37 9.62 7.29
N ARG A 227 10.35 8.97 7.97
CA ARG A 227 10.98 9.50 9.17
C ARG A 227 12.39 10.08 8.90
N ASP A 228 13.07 9.63 7.85
CA ASP A 228 14.41 10.05 7.47
C ASP A 228 14.37 11.40 6.75
N LEU A 229 14.99 12.42 7.38
CA LEU A 229 15.03 13.79 6.86
C LEU A 229 15.90 13.91 5.61
N GLU A 230 17.05 13.23 5.58
CA GLU A 230 17.98 13.33 4.46
C GLU A 230 17.36 12.73 3.20
N LEU A 231 16.77 11.54 3.32
CA LEU A 231 16.03 10.90 2.24
C LEU A 231 14.84 11.76 1.79
N ALA A 232 14.11 12.37 2.72
CA ALA A 232 12.99 13.24 2.37
C ALA A 232 13.44 14.49 1.60
N ILE A 233 14.59 15.07 1.93
CA ILE A 233 15.17 16.20 1.18
C ILE A 233 15.50 15.78 -0.26
N GLN A 234 16.14 14.61 -0.43
CA GLN A 234 16.44 14.08 -1.76
C GLN A 234 15.15 13.84 -2.58
N CYS A 235 14.12 13.23 -1.95
CA CYS A 235 12.82 13.01 -2.57
C CYS A 235 12.14 14.33 -2.98
N ARG A 236 12.17 15.36 -2.13
CA ARG A 236 11.63 16.69 -2.45
C ARG A 236 12.37 17.38 -3.61
N ASN A 237 13.68 17.26 -3.67
CA ASN A 237 14.46 17.81 -4.77
C ASN A 237 14.09 17.16 -6.11
N LEU A 238 13.93 15.84 -6.14
CA LEU A 238 13.51 15.13 -7.34
C LEU A 238 12.04 15.43 -7.69
N LEU A 239 11.16 15.53 -6.67
CA LEU A 239 9.75 15.91 -6.85
C LEU A 239 9.61 17.26 -7.60
N ILE A 240 10.40 18.27 -7.21
CA ILE A 240 10.34 19.60 -7.84
C ILE A 240 10.62 19.51 -9.34
N VAL A 241 11.51 18.62 -9.75
CA VAL A 241 11.88 18.45 -11.15
C VAL A 241 10.84 17.64 -11.93
N THR A 242 10.19 16.66 -11.27
CA THR A 242 9.36 15.66 -11.97
C THR A 242 7.85 15.89 -11.83
N GLU A 243 7.41 16.45 -10.70
CA GLU A 243 5.99 16.53 -10.36
C GLU A 243 5.50 17.97 -10.14
N GLY A 244 6.21 18.71 -9.28
CA GLY A 244 5.84 20.06 -8.89
C GLY A 244 6.39 20.43 -7.53
N PHE A 245 5.93 21.55 -6.97
CA PHE A 245 6.42 22.04 -5.68
C PHE A 245 6.03 21.12 -4.52
N THR A 246 6.81 21.14 -3.46
CA THR A 246 6.74 20.18 -2.33
C THR A 246 5.43 20.18 -1.55
N THR A 247 4.63 21.24 -1.69
CA THR A 247 3.35 21.39 -1.00
C THR A 247 2.13 21.06 -1.86
N TYR A 248 2.33 20.61 -3.11
CA TYR A 248 1.23 20.10 -3.92
C TYR A 248 1.59 18.88 -4.78
N GLY A 249 2.87 18.66 -5.12
CA GLY A 249 3.33 17.45 -5.80
C GLY A 249 2.60 17.10 -7.11
N GLY A 250 2.29 18.10 -7.93
CA GLY A 250 1.53 17.92 -9.17
C GLY A 250 0.01 17.81 -9.00
N LEU A 251 -0.51 17.99 -7.77
CA LEU A 251 -1.95 17.99 -7.45
C LEU A 251 -2.49 19.43 -7.37
N ALA A 252 -3.78 19.58 -7.59
CA ALA A 252 -4.50 20.78 -7.22
C ALA A 252 -4.91 20.75 -5.73
N GLY A 253 -5.16 21.92 -5.13
CA GLY A 253 -5.60 21.98 -3.73
C GLY A 253 -6.91 21.22 -3.50
N ARG A 254 -7.83 21.23 -4.47
CA ARG A 254 -9.07 20.44 -4.42
C ARG A 254 -8.81 18.94 -4.39
N ASP A 255 -7.76 18.43 -5.03
CA ASP A 255 -7.39 17.01 -4.98
C ASP A 255 -6.83 16.65 -3.60
N LEU A 256 -6.03 17.54 -3.00
CA LEU A 256 -5.51 17.38 -1.64
C LEU A 256 -6.65 17.30 -0.61
N GLU A 257 -7.70 18.12 -0.77
CA GLU A 257 -8.90 18.05 0.07
C GLU A 257 -9.63 16.71 -0.06
N ALA A 258 -9.85 16.28 -1.30
CA ALA A 258 -10.51 15.00 -1.54
C ALA A 258 -9.74 13.83 -0.90
N ILE A 259 -8.40 13.85 -0.99
CA ILE A 259 -7.55 12.83 -0.37
C ILE A 259 -7.63 12.91 1.17
N ALA A 260 -7.54 14.11 1.73
CA ALA A 260 -7.60 14.32 3.18
C ALA A 260 -8.88 13.76 3.79
N ILE A 261 -10.01 14.05 3.17
CA ILE A 261 -11.33 13.55 3.61
C ILE A 261 -11.43 12.04 3.41
N GLY A 262 -11.04 11.53 2.24
CA GLY A 262 -11.12 10.11 1.94
C GLY A 262 -10.28 9.24 2.87
N LEU A 263 -9.09 9.71 3.29
CA LEU A 263 -8.24 9.05 4.27
C LEU A 263 -8.92 8.91 5.65
N GLN A 264 -9.77 9.85 6.04
CA GLN A 264 -10.53 9.75 7.28
C GLN A 264 -11.74 8.81 7.11
N GLU A 265 -12.45 8.93 6.01
CA GLU A 265 -13.67 8.15 5.75
C GLU A 265 -13.40 6.66 5.52
N ILE A 266 -12.25 6.28 4.96
CA ILE A 266 -11.90 4.86 4.76
C ILE A 266 -11.82 4.05 6.06
N MET A 267 -11.63 4.73 7.20
CA MET A 267 -11.56 4.08 8.50
C MET A 267 -12.92 3.65 9.04
N ASP A 268 -14.01 4.02 8.38
CA ASP A 268 -15.37 3.59 8.76
C ASP A 268 -15.51 2.07 8.67
N GLU A 269 -15.85 1.45 9.80
CA GLU A 269 -15.94 0.00 9.91
C GLU A 269 -17.09 -0.58 9.07
N HIS A 270 -18.20 0.14 8.97
CA HIS A 270 -19.36 -0.33 8.18
C HIS A 270 -19.04 -0.33 6.70
N TYR A 271 -18.28 0.68 6.23
CA TYR A 271 -17.83 0.70 4.85
C TYR A 271 -16.86 -0.45 4.56
N LEU A 272 -15.85 -0.68 5.41
CA LEU A 272 -14.91 -1.79 5.25
C LEU A 272 -15.62 -3.15 5.30
N GLN A 273 -16.57 -3.31 6.21
CA GLN A 273 -17.42 -4.49 6.27
C GLN A 273 -18.17 -4.70 4.96
N TYR A 274 -18.81 -3.67 4.43
CA TYR A 274 -19.54 -3.75 3.17
C TYR A 274 -18.61 -4.15 2.02
N ARG A 275 -17.45 -3.51 1.89
CA ARG A 275 -16.46 -3.79 0.84
C ARG A 275 -15.98 -5.24 0.89
N ILE A 276 -15.51 -5.70 2.04
CA ILE A 276 -15.00 -7.07 2.22
C ILE A 276 -16.09 -8.12 2.00
N ARG A 277 -17.28 -7.90 2.55
CA ARG A 277 -18.41 -8.82 2.38
C ARG A 277 -18.90 -8.93 0.95
N SER A 278 -18.84 -7.84 0.18
CA SER A 278 -19.21 -7.85 -1.25
C SER A 278 -18.27 -8.74 -2.06
N ILE A 279 -16.96 -8.68 -1.79
CA ILE A 279 -15.97 -9.54 -2.44
C ILE A 279 -16.12 -11.00 -1.99
N GLU A 280 -16.32 -11.24 -0.70
CA GLU A 280 -16.57 -12.57 -0.17
C GLU A 280 -17.82 -13.21 -0.80
N TYR A 281 -18.90 -12.46 -0.93
CA TYR A 281 -20.13 -12.93 -1.59
C TYR A 281 -19.88 -13.36 -3.04
N LEU A 282 -19.19 -12.53 -3.82
CA LEU A 282 -18.87 -12.85 -5.22
C LEU A 282 -17.93 -14.07 -5.30
N THR A 283 -16.90 -14.12 -4.44
CA THR A 283 -15.98 -15.26 -4.35
C THR A 283 -16.73 -16.56 -4.12
N ASN A 284 -17.64 -16.58 -3.13
CA ASN A 284 -18.43 -17.77 -2.80
C ASN A 284 -19.34 -18.20 -3.96
N LYS A 285 -19.95 -17.24 -4.67
CA LYS A 285 -20.78 -17.54 -5.86
C LYS A 285 -19.94 -18.14 -7.00
N LEU A 286 -18.73 -17.70 -7.19
CA LEU A 286 -17.82 -18.27 -8.19
C LEU A 286 -17.36 -19.68 -7.80
N ILE A 287 -17.07 -19.92 -6.52
CA ILE A 287 -16.75 -21.25 -6.00
C ILE A 287 -17.93 -22.21 -6.19
N GLU A 288 -19.15 -21.78 -5.83
CA GLU A 288 -20.39 -22.56 -6.07
C GLU A 288 -20.58 -22.92 -7.54
N ALA A 289 -20.14 -22.05 -8.46
CA ALA A 289 -20.20 -22.27 -9.91
C ALA A 289 -19.01 -23.09 -10.45
N GLY A 290 -18.10 -23.56 -9.60
CA GLY A 290 -16.94 -24.35 -9.99
C GLY A 290 -15.80 -23.54 -10.60
N VAL A 291 -15.77 -22.23 -10.41
CA VAL A 291 -14.66 -21.36 -10.87
C VAL A 291 -13.55 -21.39 -9.83
N PRO A 292 -12.31 -21.79 -10.19
CA PRO A 292 -11.19 -21.77 -9.28
C PRO A 292 -10.75 -20.31 -8.99
N VAL A 293 -10.71 -19.96 -7.71
CA VAL A 293 -10.36 -18.62 -7.25
C VAL A 293 -9.41 -18.67 -6.07
N MET A 294 -8.72 -17.56 -5.82
CA MET A 294 -7.92 -17.37 -4.61
C MET A 294 -8.80 -17.49 -3.35
N GLN A 295 -8.39 -18.35 -2.42
CA GLN A 295 -9.09 -18.62 -1.16
C GLN A 295 -8.18 -18.36 0.05
N PRO A 296 -8.74 -17.75 1.11
CA PRO A 296 -10.05 -17.10 1.17
C PRO A 296 -10.12 -15.85 0.29
N ALA A 297 -11.30 -15.24 0.16
CA ALA A 297 -11.46 -13.97 -0.54
C ALA A 297 -10.48 -12.92 -0.02
N GLY A 298 -9.90 -12.16 -0.94
CA GLY A 298 -9.10 -10.97 -0.63
C GLY A 298 -9.97 -9.74 -0.34
N GLY A 299 -9.34 -8.57 -0.24
CA GLY A 299 -10.04 -7.35 0.18
C GLY A 299 -10.82 -6.63 -0.90
N HIS A 300 -10.21 -6.42 -2.07
CA HIS A 300 -10.70 -5.47 -3.07
C HIS A 300 -11.11 -6.11 -4.40
N ALA A 301 -10.81 -7.37 -4.62
CA ALA A 301 -11.10 -8.06 -5.87
C ALA A 301 -11.19 -9.58 -5.68
N VAL A 302 -11.84 -10.25 -6.63
CA VAL A 302 -11.78 -11.69 -6.78
C VAL A 302 -10.71 -12.03 -7.80
N TYR A 303 -9.83 -12.97 -7.46
CA TYR A 303 -8.73 -13.43 -8.32
C TYR A 303 -9.02 -14.84 -8.78
N ILE A 304 -9.21 -15.02 -10.09
CA ILE A 304 -9.41 -16.32 -10.72
C ILE A 304 -8.05 -16.98 -10.94
N ASP A 305 -7.91 -18.24 -10.55
CA ASP A 305 -6.76 -19.06 -10.94
C ASP A 305 -6.88 -19.45 -12.41
N ALA A 306 -6.28 -18.62 -13.27
CA ALA A 306 -6.38 -18.79 -14.71
C ALA A 306 -5.77 -20.11 -15.19
N LYS A 307 -4.71 -20.60 -14.52
CA LYS A 307 -4.06 -21.85 -14.86
C LYS A 307 -4.97 -23.07 -14.62
N GLU A 308 -5.70 -23.05 -13.50
CA GLU A 308 -6.66 -24.10 -13.16
C GLU A 308 -7.95 -23.96 -13.95
N PHE A 309 -8.40 -22.72 -14.21
CA PHE A 309 -9.62 -22.46 -14.96
C PHE A 309 -9.51 -22.75 -16.46
N LEU A 310 -8.35 -22.51 -17.04
CA LEU A 310 -8.08 -22.67 -18.48
C LEU A 310 -6.82 -23.54 -18.70
N PRO A 311 -6.85 -24.83 -18.28
CA PRO A 311 -5.66 -25.69 -18.30
C PRO A 311 -5.16 -26.05 -19.70
N HIS A 312 -5.91 -25.67 -20.74
CA HIS A 312 -5.61 -25.96 -22.15
C HIS A 312 -4.94 -24.78 -22.90
N ILE A 313 -4.71 -23.64 -22.23
CA ILE A 313 -4.07 -22.45 -22.80
C ILE A 313 -2.59 -22.39 -22.40
#